data_1c518a2706ebd8a82c3a7afb7f6bfab4
#
_entry.id   1c518a2706ebd8a82c3a7afb7f6bfab4
#
_cell.length_a   1.000
_cell.length_b   1.000
_cell.length_c   1.000
_cell.angle_alpha   90.00
_cell.angle_beta   90.00
_cell.angle_gamma   90.00
#
_symmetry.space_group_name_H-M   'P 1'
#
loop_
_entity.id
_entity.type
_entity.pdbx_description
1 polymer ?
#
loop_
_entity_poly.entity_id
_entity_poly.type
_entity_poly.pdbx_seq_one_letter_code
_entity_poly.pdbx_strand_id
1 'polypeptide(L)' 'MNQQERDALKNFDFLARSFVRMHALGQPVDINAVTGNMSDEQQAWFRERYEHYRKQAERARVTELR' A
#
# COMPACT_ATOMS: atom_id res chain seq x y z
N MET A 1 -0.14 22.81 1.24
CA MET A 1 -0.78 21.53 1.63
C MET A 1 -1.37 21.65 3.00
N ASN A 2 -2.63 21.37 3.14
CA ASN A 2 -3.22 21.49 4.45
C ASN A 2 -2.97 20.22 5.27
N GLN A 3 -3.14 20.31 6.59
CA GLN A 3 -2.83 19.23 7.51
C GLN A 3 -3.67 17.97 7.27
N GLN A 4 -4.92 18.13 6.83
CA GLN A 4 -5.81 17.02 6.54
C GLN A 4 -5.30 16.19 5.37
N GLU A 5 -4.74 16.81 4.35
CA GLU A 5 -4.18 16.10 3.21
C GLU A 5 -2.97 15.29 3.61
N ARG A 6 -2.11 15.84 4.48
CA ARG A 6 -0.95 15.11 4.98
C ARG A 6 -1.37 13.89 5.78
N ASP A 7 -2.39 14.04 6.63
CA ASP A 7 -2.88 12.94 7.45
C ASP A 7 -3.51 11.86 6.57
N ALA A 8 -4.24 12.26 5.53
CA ALA A 8 -4.82 11.30 4.58
C ALA A 8 -3.73 10.53 3.84
N LEU A 9 -2.67 11.20 3.37
CA LEU A 9 -1.57 10.54 2.69
C LEU A 9 -0.82 9.58 3.61
N LYS A 10 -0.61 9.95 4.86
CA LYS A 10 0.00 9.06 5.85
C LYS A 10 -0.84 7.83 6.08
N ASN A 11 -2.16 7.99 6.15
CA ASN A 11 -3.08 6.87 6.33
C ASN A 11 -3.05 5.94 5.12
N PHE A 12 -3.00 6.50 3.91
CA PHE A 12 -2.91 5.69 2.69
C PHE A 12 -1.59 4.93 2.61
N ASP A 13 -0.49 5.57 3.01
CA ASP A 13 0.81 4.92 3.06
C ASP A 13 0.80 3.74 4.05
N PHE A 14 0.23 3.96 5.22
CA PHE A 14 0.08 2.91 6.23
C PHE A 14 -0.77 1.76 5.70
N LEU A 15 -1.88 2.07 5.03
CA LEU A 15 -2.75 1.05 4.46
C LEU A 15 -2.05 0.26 3.37
N ALA A 16 -1.31 0.93 2.50
CA ALA A 16 -0.56 0.25 1.45
C ALA A 16 0.45 -0.74 2.05
N ARG A 17 1.17 -0.30 3.05
CA ARG A 17 2.14 -1.14 3.75
C ARG A 17 1.47 -2.33 4.43
N SER A 18 0.35 -2.08 5.10
CA SER A 18 -0.40 -3.13 5.78
C SER A 18 -0.92 -4.18 4.80
N PHE A 19 -1.43 -3.74 3.65
CA PHE A 19 -1.97 -4.65 2.65
C PHE A 19 -0.88 -5.50 2.01
N VAL A 20 0.30 -4.93 1.78
CA VAL A 20 1.44 -5.73 1.29
C VAL A 20 1.79 -6.81 2.28
N ARG A 21 1.82 -6.48 3.56
CA ARG A 21 2.09 -7.45 4.62
C ARG A 21 1.04 -8.56 4.66
N MET A 22 -0.24 -8.18 4.57
CA MET A 22 -1.34 -9.15 4.56
C MET A 22 -1.23 -10.09 3.37
N HIS A 23 -0.93 -9.53 2.19
CA HIS A 23 -0.75 -10.34 0.99
C HIS A 23 0.41 -11.33 1.15
N ALA A 24 1.51 -10.88 1.73
CA ALA A 24 2.67 -11.75 1.98
C ALA A 24 2.35 -12.89 2.94
N LEU A 25 1.39 -12.68 3.85
CA LEU A 25 0.94 -13.71 4.80
C LEU A 25 -0.15 -14.62 4.22
N GLY A 26 -0.50 -14.43 2.96
CA GLY A 26 -1.53 -15.24 2.30
C GLY A 26 -2.96 -14.83 2.62
N GLN A 27 -3.15 -13.67 3.24
CA GLN A 27 -4.48 -13.17 3.57
C GLN A 27 -5.11 -12.47 2.36
N PRO A 28 -6.43 -12.57 2.16
CA PRO A 28 -7.08 -11.90 1.05
C PRO A 28 -7.04 -10.38 1.25
N VAL A 29 -6.74 -9.66 0.16
CA VAL A 29 -6.68 -8.21 0.16
C VAL A 29 -7.55 -7.69 -0.99
N ASP A 30 -8.51 -6.82 -0.68
CA ASP A 30 -9.36 -6.20 -1.70
C ASP A 30 -8.99 -4.73 -1.82
N ILE A 31 -8.05 -4.45 -2.71
CA ILE A 31 -7.58 -3.09 -2.97
C ILE A 31 -8.70 -2.23 -3.55
N ASN A 32 -9.57 -2.81 -4.37
CA ASN A 32 -10.67 -2.07 -4.97
C ASN A 32 -11.66 -1.54 -3.92
N ALA A 33 -11.88 -2.29 -2.85
CA ALA A 33 -12.76 -1.84 -1.77
C ALA A 33 -12.18 -0.59 -1.08
N VAL A 34 -10.86 -0.50 -0.99
CA VAL A 34 -10.20 0.64 -0.36
C VAL A 34 -10.13 1.82 -1.31
N THR A 35 -9.74 1.59 -2.57
CA THR A 35 -9.54 2.67 -3.53
C THR A 35 -10.84 3.21 -4.12
N GLY A 36 -11.95 2.50 -3.96
CA GLY A 36 -13.23 2.90 -4.54
C GLY A 36 -13.73 4.26 -4.06
N ASN A 37 -13.34 4.69 -2.86
CA ASN A 37 -13.74 5.98 -2.29
C ASN A 37 -12.68 7.07 -2.47
N MET A 38 -11.59 6.77 -3.16
CA MET A 38 -10.50 7.70 -3.37
C MET A 38 -10.66 8.43 -4.69
N SER A 39 -10.14 9.66 -4.75
CA SER A 39 -10.03 10.38 -6.03
C SER A 39 -9.03 9.68 -6.94
N ASP A 40 -9.04 10.03 -8.24
CA ASP A 40 -8.12 9.42 -9.20
C ASP A 40 -6.65 9.64 -8.80
N GLU A 41 -6.33 10.84 -8.33
CA GLU A 41 -4.98 11.14 -7.85
C GLU A 41 -4.59 10.31 -6.65
N GLN A 42 -5.51 10.16 -5.71
CA GLN A 42 -5.28 9.35 -4.51
C GLN A 42 -5.12 7.87 -4.86
N GLN A 43 -5.93 7.38 -5.80
CA GLN A 43 -5.80 5.99 -6.25
C GLN A 43 -4.44 5.74 -6.91
N ALA A 44 -4.00 6.66 -7.77
CA ALA A 44 -2.70 6.52 -8.43
C ALA A 44 -1.58 6.52 -7.41
N TRP A 45 -1.63 7.44 -6.46
CA TRP A 45 -0.62 7.53 -5.40
C TRP A 45 -0.60 6.27 -4.53
N PHE A 46 -1.78 5.78 -4.15
CA PHE A 46 -1.89 4.57 -3.33
C PHE A 46 -1.31 3.35 -4.05
N ARG A 47 -1.65 3.17 -5.33
CA ARG A 47 -1.15 2.05 -6.11
C ARG A 47 0.37 2.11 -6.27
N GLU A 48 0.92 3.29 -6.46
CA GLU A 48 2.35 3.49 -6.55
C GLU A 48 3.05 3.08 -5.25
N ARG A 49 2.53 3.51 -4.11
CA ARG A 49 3.07 3.14 -2.82
C ARG A 49 2.92 1.65 -2.54
N TYR A 50 1.79 1.08 -2.92
CA TYR A 50 1.55 -0.36 -2.78
C TYR A 50 2.58 -1.17 -3.56
N GLU A 51 2.82 -0.81 -4.81
CA GLU A 51 3.82 -1.48 -5.63
C GLU A 51 5.22 -1.34 -5.05
N HIS A 52 5.54 -0.16 -4.52
CA HIS A 52 6.84 0.08 -3.89
C HIS A 52 7.08 -0.88 -2.73
N TYR A 53 6.12 -1.01 -1.84
CA TYR A 53 6.25 -1.90 -0.69
C TYR A 53 6.23 -3.37 -1.11
N ARG A 54 5.44 -3.70 -2.12
CA ARG A 54 5.39 -5.06 -2.64
C ARG A 54 6.75 -5.50 -3.16
N LYS A 55 7.41 -4.63 -3.91
CA LYS A 55 8.74 -4.92 -4.43
C LYS A 55 9.77 -5.07 -3.31
N GLN A 56 9.67 -4.24 -2.29
CA GLN A 56 10.55 -4.36 -1.12
C GLN A 56 10.34 -5.69 -0.41
N ALA A 57 9.10 -6.10 -0.24
CA ALA A 57 8.79 -7.37 0.41
C ALA A 57 9.32 -8.55 -0.39
N GLU A 58 9.23 -8.51 -1.72
CA GLU A 58 9.78 -9.55 -2.58
C GLU A 58 11.30 -9.64 -2.45
N ARG A 59 11.98 -8.49 -2.42
CA ARG A 59 13.43 -8.46 -2.25
C ARG A 59 13.86 -9.04 -0.91
N ALA A 60 13.16 -8.64 0.16
CA ALA A 60 13.45 -9.15 1.49
C ALA A 60 13.25 -10.66 1.55
N ARG A 61 12.19 -11.16 0.91
CA ARG A 61 11.90 -12.58 0.87
C ARG A 61 12.98 -13.37 0.15
N VAL A 62 13.44 -12.85 -0.99
CA VAL A 62 14.52 -13.50 -1.75
C VAL A 62 15.79 -13.53 -0.92
N THR A 63 16.10 -12.47 -0.19
CA THR A 63 17.26 -12.40 0.67
C THR A 63 17.17 -13.41 1.81
N GLU A 64 15.97 -13.57 2.39
CA GLU A 64 15.75 -14.52 3.47
C GLU A 64 15.90 -15.99 3.03
N LEU A 65 15.56 -16.28 1.79
CA LEU A 65 15.65 -17.64 1.28
C LEU A 65 17.07 -18.10 0.96
N ARG A 66 18.02 -17.20 1.02
CA ARG A 66 19.42 -17.55 0.92
C ARG A 66 19.97 -17.90 2.30
#